data_bb4cf98ef258cbf89821cb6f88cb1ad3
#
_entry.id   bb4cf98ef258cbf89821cb6f88cb1ad3
#
_cell.length_a   1.000
_cell.length_b   1.000
_cell.length_c   1.000
_cell.angle_alpha   90.00
_cell.angle_beta   90.00
_cell.angle_gamma   90.00
#
_symmetry.space_group_name_H-M   'P 1'
#
loop_
_entity.id
_entity.type
_entity.pdbx_description
1 polymer ?
#
loop_
_entity_poly.entity_id
_entity_poly.type
_entity_poly.pdbx_seq_one_letter_code
_entity_poly.pdbx_strand_id
1 'polypeptide(L)'
;MNVQDRRTALYASAGSRLIHFEVDADNAVLHERATLQLPADVQYAWPHASRRYLYVACSDGNPDSSGSTHWVCALRIDDSGGLQAHGAPVALRWRPLHITTDIDSLHLLITYNVPSTVTVHRLHGDGRIGDEVPQSPGLDFGVYAHQVRVAASNRRLLVVTRGNDAAGDKPEDPGALKLFDYASWRLQF
;
A
#
# COMPACT_ATOMS: atom_id res chain seq x y z
N MET A 1 20.76 -33.47 -5.25
CA MET A 1 20.33 -32.17 -4.75
C MET A 1 18.89 -31.99 -5.18
N ASN A 2 17.94 -32.13 -4.27
CA ASN A 2 16.55 -31.87 -4.59
C ASN A 2 16.40 -30.39 -4.88
N VAL A 3 16.14 -30.03 -6.13
CA VAL A 3 15.58 -28.74 -6.49
C VAL A 3 14.18 -28.76 -5.88
N GLN A 4 14.05 -28.14 -4.71
CA GLN A 4 12.78 -27.91 -4.08
C GLN A 4 11.99 -27.04 -5.07
N ASP A 5 10.95 -27.59 -5.66
CA ASP A 5 10.01 -26.95 -6.57
C ASP A 5 9.45 -25.70 -5.84
N ARG A 6 10.13 -24.56 -6.00
CA ARG A 6 9.71 -23.29 -5.41
C ARG A 6 8.56 -22.76 -6.25
N ARG A 7 7.37 -23.20 -5.92
CA ARG A 7 6.15 -22.64 -6.48
C ARG A 7 6.15 -21.13 -6.22
N THR A 8 6.20 -20.37 -7.29
CA THR A 8 6.18 -18.91 -7.22
C THR A 8 4.74 -18.44 -7.25
N ALA A 9 4.29 -17.78 -6.19
CA ALA A 9 2.98 -17.16 -6.15
C ALA A 9 3.01 -15.78 -6.82
N LEU A 10 1.98 -15.48 -7.62
CA LEU A 10 1.71 -14.17 -8.19
C LEU A 10 0.29 -13.77 -7.77
N TYR A 11 0.14 -12.51 -7.37
CA TYR A 11 -1.15 -11.95 -7.03
C TYR A 11 -1.51 -10.85 -8.02
N ALA A 12 -2.74 -10.93 -8.55
CA ALA A 12 -3.29 -9.93 -9.45
C ALA A 12 -4.69 -9.54 -8.98
N SER A 13 -5.13 -8.32 -9.29
CA SER A 13 -6.47 -7.86 -8.95
C SER A 13 -7.30 -7.54 -10.18
N ALA A 14 -8.61 -7.79 -10.07
CA ALA A 14 -9.62 -7.37 -11.02
C ALA A 14 -10.81 -6.81 -10.22
N GLY A 15 -10.88 -5.48 -10.11
CA GLY A 15 -11.80 -4.81 -9.20
C GLY A 15 -11.50 -5.21 -7.75
N SER A 16 -12.52 -5.67 -7.04
CA SER A 16 -12.43 -6.13 -5.65
C SER A 16 -11.98 -7.59 -5.48
N ARG A 17 -11.67 -8.29 -6.57
CA ARG A 17 -11.16 -9.66 -6.55
C ARG A 17 -9.63 -9.65 -6.53
N LEU A 18 -9.02 -10.28 -5.54
CA LEU A 18 -7.58 -10.56 -5.49
C LEU A 18 -7.36 -12.04 -5.81
N ILE A 19 -6.65 -12.29 -6.90
CA ILE A 19 -6.49 -13.62 -7.49
C ILE A 19 -5.07 -14.12 -7.21
N HIS A 20 -4.95 -15.31 -6.68
CA HIS A 20 -3.68 -16.02 -6.51
C HIS A 20 -3.44 -16.94 -7.71
N PHE A 21 -2.30 -16.75 -8.35
CA PHE A 21 -1.78 -17.63 -9.40
C PHE A 21 -0.51 -18.32 -8.93
N GLU A 22 -0.37 -19.59 -9.29
CA GLU A 22 0.90 -20.30 -9.29
C GLU A 22 1.57 -20.09 -10.65
N VAL A 23 2.84 -19.69 -10.63
CA VAL A 23 3.62 -19.41 -11.83
C VAL A 23 4.39 -20.67 -12.25
N ASP A 24 4.08 -21.20 -13.41
CA ASP A 24 4.91 -22.20 -14.11
C ASP A 24 5.84 -21.43 -15.07
N ALA A 25 7.05 -21.18 -14.61
CA ALA A 25 8.01 -20.39 -15.37
C ALA A 25 8.56 -21.14 -16.59
N ASP A 26 8.64 -22.47 -16.51
CA ASP A 26 9.21 -23.29 -17.59
C ASP A 26 8.27 -23.33 -18.81
N ASN A 27 6.96 -23.35 -18.56
CA ASN A 27 5.94 -23.39 -19.60
C ASN A 27 5.30 -22.02 -19.88
N ALA A 28 5.70 -20.97 -19.16
CA ALA A 28 5.13 -19.61 -19.22
C ALA A 28 3.60 -19.62 -19.00
N VAL A 29 3.12 -20.37 -18.01
CA VAL A 29 1.70 -20.52 -17.67
C VAL A 29 1.40 -19.99 -16.27
N LEU A 30 0.26 -19.34 -16.12
CA LEU A 30 -0.32 -18.96 -14.82
C LEU A 30 -1.50 -19.89 -14.51
N HIS A 31 -1.42 -20.60 -13.40
CA HIS A 31 -2.51 -21.43 -12.89
C HIS A 31 -3.26 -20.69 -11.80
N GLU A 32 -4.51 -20.29 -12.05
CA GLU A 32 -5.36 -19.71 -11.00
C GLU A 32 -5.60 -20.77 -9.92
N ARG A 33 -5.31 -20.39 -8.65
CA ARG A 33 -5.44 -21.28 -7.49
C ARG A 33 -6.60 -20.89 -6.61
N ALA A 34 -6.77 -19.59 -6.38
CA ALA A 34 -7.82 -19.07 -5.49
C ALA A 34 -8.14 -17.60 -5.82
N THR A 35 -9.33 -17.20 -5.47
CA THR A 35 -9.75 -15.79 -5.51
C THR A 35 -10.30 -15.39 -4.15
N LEU A 36 -9.81 -14.27 -3.61
CA LEU A 36 -10.30 -13.65 -2.39
C LEU A 36 -11.10 -12.39 -2.74
N GLN A 37 -12.32 -12.28 -2.20
CA GLN A 37 -13.16 -11.09 -2.33
C GLN A 37 -12.77 -10.08 -1.25
N LEU A 38 -12.44 -8.85 -1.65
CA LEU A 38 -12.12 -7.72 -0.79
C LEU A 38 -13.32 -6.75 -0.67
N PRO A 39 -13.33 -5.87 0.35
CA PRO A 39 -14.49 -4.99 0.60
C PRO A 39 -14.71 -3.91 -0.46
N ALA A 40 -13.69 -3.58 -1.27
CA ALA A 40 -13.76 -2.64 -2.38
C ALA A 40 -12.64 -2.94 -3.39
N ASP A 41 -12.57 -2.17 -4.48
CA ASP A 41 -11.59 -2.38 -5.55
C ASP A 41 -10.16 -2.14 -5.06
N VAL A 42 -9.26 -3.04 -5.44
CA VAL A 42 -7.84 -2.96 -5.06
C VAL A 42 -7.19 -1.74 -5.69
N GLN A 43 -6.60 -0.89 -4.86
CA GLN A 43 -5.83 0.28 -5.30
C GLN A 43 -4.33 -0.03 -5.33
N TYR A 44 -3.83 -0.70 -4.29
CA TYR A 44 -2.43 -1.09 -4.19
C TYR A 44 -2.24 -2.24 -3.20
N ALA A 45 -1.13 -2.98 -3.34
CA ALA A 45 -0.75 -4.03 -2.40
C ALA A 45 0.75 -3.96 -2.07
N TRP A 46 1.11 -4.30 -0.83
CA TRP A 46 2.50 -4.30 -0.38
C TRP A 46 2.78 -5.48 0.57
N PRO A 47 3.86 -6.25 0.34
CA PRO A 47 4.19 -7.37 1.21
C PRO A 47 4.88 -6.89 2.49
N HIS A 48 4.63 -7.60 3.59
CA HIS A 48 5.43 -7.51 4.81
C HIS A 48 6.85 -8.05 4.56
N ALA A 49 7.87 -7.54 5.26
CA ALA A 49 9.27 -7.97 5.11
C ALA A 49 9.46 -9.48 5.30
N SER A 50 8.69 -10.10 6.19
CA SER A 50 8.70 -11.57 6.39
C SER A 50 8.08 -12.36 5.26
N ARG A 51 7.39 -11.72 4.31
CA ARG A 51 6.58 -12.34 3.25
C ARG A 51 5.46 -13.28 3.73
N ARG A 52 5.12 -13.20 5.00
CA ARG A 52 4.01 -13.97 5.61
C ARG A 52 2.69 -13.22 5.57
N TYR A 53 2.73 -11.92 5.24
CA TYR A 53 1.55 -11.06 5.16
C TYR A 53 1.61 -10.18 3.93
N LEU A 54 0.44 -9.85 3.40
CA LEU A 54 0.21 -8.90 2.32
C LEU A 54 -0.78 -7.85 2.81
N TYR A 55 -0.44 -6.58 2.66
CA TYR A 55 -1.36 -5.47 2.94
C TYR A 55 -1.97 -5.02 1.64
N VAL A 56 -3.28 -4.79 1.64
CA VAL A 56 -4.03 -4.41 0.44
C VAL A 56 -4.91 -3.21 0.74
N ALA A 57 -4.67 -2.11 0.04
CA ALA A 57 -5.50 -0.93 0.08
C ALA A 57 -6.63 -1.05 -0.94
N CYS A 58 -7.86 -0.76 -0.51
CA CYS A 58 -9.07 -0.90 -1.32
C CYS A 58 -9.91 0.38 -1.26
N SER A 59 -10.63 0.67 -2.34
CA SER A 59 -11.53 1.82 -2.42
C SER A 59 -12.57 1.63 -3.52
N ASP A 60 -13.77 2.16 -3.32
CA ASP A 60 -14.79 2.33 -4.37
C ASP A 60 -14.53 3.58 -5.23
N GLY A 61 -13.52 4.39 -4.87
CA GLY A 61 -13.09 5.54 -5.65
C GLY A 61 -12.19 5.15 -6.84
N ASN A 62 -12.14 6.06 -7.83
CA ASN A 62 -11.36 5.93 -9.05
C ASN A 62 -10.73 7.30 -9.41
N PRO A 63 -10.01 7.48 -10.54
CA PRO A 63 -9.42 8.76 -10.91
C PRO A 63 -10.41 9.94 -11.00
N ASP A 64 -11.68 9.66 -11.32
CA ASP A 64 -12.71 10.67 -11.54
C ASP A 64 -13.60 10.91 -10.30
N SER A 65 -13.51 10.02 -9.31
CA SER A 65 -14.33 10.06 -8.09
C SER A 65 -13.55 9.62 -6.87
N SER A 66 -13.60 10.41 -5.80
CA SER A 66 -12.96 10.04 -4.53
C SER A 66 -13.53 8.77 -3.92
N GLY A 67 -14.79 8.43 -4.22
CA GLY A 67 -15.51 7.34 -3.56
C GLY A 67 -15.93 7.69 -2.13
N SER A 68 -16.46 6.71 -1.43
CA SER A 68 -16.96 6.84 -0.06
C SER A 68 -16.54 5.70 0.88
N THR A 69 -15.98 4.64 0.31
CA THR A 69 -15.64 3.41 1.04
C THR A 69 -14.18 3.07 0.81
N HIS A 70 -13.37 3.21 1.86
CA HIS A 70 -11.91 3.04 1.78
C HIS A 70 -11.42 2.16 2.91
N TRP A 71 -10.59 1.18 2.59
CA TRP A 71 -10.09 0.20 3.54
C TRP A 71 -8.63 -0.14 3.31
N VAL A 72 -7.97 -0.60 4.35
CA VAL A 72 -6.73 -1.39 4.23
C VAL A 72 -6.92 -2.71 4.97
N CYS A 73 -6.57 -3.80 4.27
CA CYS A 73 -6.71 -5.17 4.73
C CYS A 73 -5.34 -5.78 4.99
N ALA A 74 -5.18 -6.53 6.06
CA ALA A 74 -4.07 -7.45 6.22
C ALA A 74 -4.51 -8.85 5.76
N LEU A 75 -3.68 -9.50 4.97
CA LEU A 75 -3.88 -10.87 4.51
C LEU A 75 -2.70 -11.72 4.97
N ARG A 76 -2.97 -12.91 5.46
CA ARG A 76 -1.94 -13.91 5.75
C ARG A 76 -1.66 -14.72 4.49
N ILE A 77 -0.38 -14.96 4.23
CA ILE A 77 0.11 -15.82 3.14
C ILE A 77 0.48 -17.17 3.78
N ASP A 78 -0.11 -18.25 3.30
CA ASP A 78 0.25 -19.61 3.71
C ASP A 78 1.44 -20.14 2.90
N ASP A 79 1.91 -21.35 3.25
CA ASP A 79 3.09 -21.96 2.63
C ASP A 79 2.90 -22.31 1.13
N SER A 80 1.64 -22.37 0.67
CA SER A 80 1.29 -22.57 -0.76
C SER A 80 1.13 -21.24 -1.51
N GLY A 81 1.25 -20.09 -0.84
CA GLY A 81 0.95 -18.78 -1.40
C GLY A 81 -0.53 -18.39 -1.32
N GLY A 82 -1.37 -19.23 -0.71
CA GLY A 82 -2.80 -18.92 -0.51
C GLY A 82 -3.00 -17.73 0.43
N LEU A 83 -4.03 -16.92 0.14
CA LEU A 83 -4.35 -15.70 0.89
C LEU A 83 -5.57 -15.89 1.78
N GLN A 84 -5.47 -15.47 3.03
CA GLN A 84 -6.57 -15.48 3.99
C GLN A 84 -6.67 -14.14 4.70
N ALA A 85 -7.90 -13.67 4.97
CA ALA A 85 -8.11 -12.46 5.76
C ALA A 85 -7.47 -12.59 7.14
N HIS A 86 -6.76 -11.55 7.59
CA HIS A 86 -6.02 -11.55 8.83
C HIS A 86 -6.39 -10.33 9.70
N GLY A 87 -7.39 -10.49 10.54
CA GLY A 87 -8.03 -9.42 11.28
C GLY A 87 -9.13 -8.73 10.48
N ALA A 88 -9.78 -7.76 11.09
CA ALA A 88 -10.79 -6.95 10.43
C ALA A 88 -10.13 -5.90 9.51
N PRO A 89 -10.75 -5.54 8.38
CA PRO A 89 -10.34 -4.39 7.59
C PRO A 89 -10.34 -3.10 8.42
N VAL A 90 -9.34 -2.26 8.23
CA VAL A 90 -9.25 -0.94 8.86
C VAL A 90 -9.82 0.10 7.92
N ALA A 91 -10.81 0.86 8.38
CA ALA A 91 -11.41 1.94 7.60
C ALA A 91 -10.44 3.11 7.43
N LEU A 92 -10.36 3.65 6.23
CA LEU A 92 -9.55 4.82 5.89
C LEU A 92 -10.45 6.02 5.63
N ARG A 93 -9.94 7.23 5.92
CA ARG A 93 -10.70 8.48 5.74
C ARG A 93 -10.82 8.89 4.28
N TRP A 94 -9.84 8.53 3.45
CA TRP A 94 -9.71 8.97 2.08
C TRP A 94 -9.29 7.82 1.17
N ARG A 95 -9.43 8.02 -0.14
CA ARG A 95 -8.99 7.06 -1.14
C ARG A 95 -7.48 6.85 -1.09
N PRO A 96 -6.99 5.64 -0.74
CA PRO A 96 -5.58 5.33 -0.76
C PRO A 96 -5.08 5.17 -2.21
N LEU A 97 -3.85 5.61 -2.49
CA LEU A 97 -3.22 5.44 -3.80
C LEU A 97 -2.05 4.47 -3.76
N HIS A 98 -1.23 4.57 -2.74
CA HIS A 98 -0.05 3.72 -2.60
C HIS A 98 0.18 3.40 -1.14
N ILE A 99 0.65 2.18 -0.88
CA ILE A 99 1.05 1.75 0.45
C ILE A 99 2.45 1.15 0.43
N THR A 100 3.16 1.25 1.54
CA THR A 100 4.44 0.57 1.78
C THR A 100 4.60 0.31 3.27
N THR A 101 5.50 -0.57 3.64
CA THR A 101 5.96 -0.67 5.03
C THR A 101 7.29 0.07 5.21
N ASP A 102 7.63 0.40 6.46
CA ASP A 102 9.02 0.66 6.80
C ASP A 102 9.87 -0.62 6.63
N ILE A 103 11.18 -0.49 6.74
CA ILE A 103 12.11 -1.58 6.39
C ILE A 103 11.87 -2.82 7.25
N ASP A 104 11.58 -2.64 8.52
CA ASP A 104 11.35 -3.73 9.48
C ASP A 104 9.89 -4.19 9.51
N SER A 105 9.03 -3.55 8.71
CA SER A 105 7.57 -3.76 8.68
C SER A 105 6.93 -3.62 10.07
N LEU A 106 7.33 -2.61 10.82
CA LEU A 106 6.71 -2.21 12.08
C LEU A 106 5.59 -1.19 11.86
N HIS A 107 5.59 -0.53 10.70
CA HIS A 107 4.59 0.47 10.31
C HIS A 107 4.20 0.31 8.85
N LEU A 108 2.92 0.56 8.58
CA LEU A 108 2.33 0.68 7.26
C LEU A 108 2.09 2.16 6.97
N LEU A 109 2.58 2.64 5.83
CA LEU A 109 2.45 4.01 5.36
C LEU A 109 1.53 4.04 4.14
N ILE A 110 0.59 4.97 4.14
CA ILE A 110 -0.45 5.09 3.11
C ILE A 110 -0.47 6.52 2.58
N THR A 111 -0.37 6.70 1.25
CA THR A 111 -0.54 8.01 0.60
C THR A 111 -1.95 8.22 0.08
N TYR A 112 -2.36 9.48 0.14
CA TYR A 112 -3.62 9.99 -0.39
C TYR A 112 -3.35 11.25 -1.23
N ASN A 113 -4.05 11.39 -2.36
CA ASN A 113 -3.87 12.59 -3.19
C ASN A 113 -4.84 13.72 -2.83
N VAL A 114 -6.01 13.38 -2.31
CA VAL A 114 -7.04 14.35 -1.87
C VAL A 114 -7.60 13.90 -0.53
N PRO A 115 -7.22 14.59 0.57
CA PRO A 115 -6.15 15.58 0.66
C PRO A 115 -4.76 14.98 0.37
N SER A 116 -3.80 15.82 -0.06
CA SER A 116 -2.41 15.39 -0.23
C SER A 116 -1.80 15.13 1.13
N THR A 117 -1.67 13.85 1.50
CA THR A 117 -1.20 13.46 2.85
C THR A 117 -0.68 12.03 2.90
N VAL A 118 -0.04 11.69 4.03
CA VAL A 118 0.40 10.34 4.37
C VAL A 118 -0.09 10.00 5.77
N THR A 119 -0.65 8.80 5.96
CA THR A 119 -0.90 8.24 7.28
C THR A 119 0.10 7.12 7.58
N VAL A 120 0.37 6.92 8.86
CA VAL A 120 1.25 5.86 9.37
C VAL A 120 0.46 5.03 10.35
N HIS A 121 0.41 3.73 10.16
CA HIS A 121 -0.27 2.80 11.06
C HIS A 121 0.74 1.85 11.67
N ARG A 122 0.59 1.52 12.95
CA ARG A 122 1.39 0.47 13.59
C ARG A 122 1.08 -0.88 12.96
N LEU A 123 2.07 -1.75 12.90
CA LEU A 123 1.88 -3.16 12.61
C LEU A 123 2.18 -3.97 13.86
N HIS A 124 1.29 -4.86 14.22
CA HIS A 124 1.50 -5.78 15.33
C HIS A 124 2.49 -6.89 14.94
N GLY A 125 3.15 -7.49 15.92
CA GLY A 125 4.11 -8.58 15.68
C GLY A 125 3.52 -9.82 14.99
N ASP A 126 2.19 -9.94 14.99
CA ASP A 126 1.45 -10.96 14.24
C ASP A 126 1.00 -10.51 12.84
N GLY A 127 1.41 -9.31 12.39
CA GLY A 127 1.11 -8.75 11.07
C GLY A 127 -0.24 -8.04 10.95
N ARG A 128 -1.04 -7.95 12.02
CA ARG A 128 -2.29 -7.17 11.99
C ARG A 128 -2.00 -5.67 11.97
N ILE A 129 -2.89 -4.91 11.31
CA ILE A 129 -2.83 -3.46 11.27
C ILE A 129 -3.40 -2.92 12.57
N GLY A 130 -2.63 -2.06 13.25
CA GLY A 130 -3.00 -1.39 14.49
C GLY A 130 -3.39 0.07 14.26
N ASP A 131 -3.31 0.85 15.34
CA ASP A 131 -3.74 2.24 15.37
C ASP A 131 -2.89 3.15 14.47
N GLU A 132 -3.54 4.20 13.95
CA GLU A 132 -2.86 5.29 13.26
C GLU A 132 -1.96 6.05 14.25
N VAL A 133 -0.73 6.30 13.85
CA VAL A 133 0.24 7.13 14.60
C VAL A 133 0.00 8.59 14.26
N PRO A 134 -0.39 9.44 15.22
CA PRO A 134 -0.57 10.86 14.97
C PRO A 134 0.72 11.49 14.42
N GLN A 135 0.60 12.26 13.34
CA GLN A 135 1.69 12.98 12.72
C GLN A 135 1.68 14.46 13.17
N SER A 136 2.84 15.13 13.06
CA SER A 136 2.95 16.55 13.33
C SER A 136 2.03 17.36 12.40
N PRO A 137 1.36 18.39 12.87
CA PRO A 137 0.58 19.27 12.00
C PRO A 137 1.49 20.09 11.08
N GLY A 138 0.95 20.51 9.92
CA GLY A 138 1.64 21.42 9.01
C GLY A 138 2.69 20.78 8.10
N LEU A 139 2.75 19.46 8.03
CA LEU A 139 3.61 18.78 7.05
C LEU A 139 3.13 19.06 5.61
N ASP A 140 4.05 19.53 4.77
CA ASP A 140 3.78 19.81 3.36
C ASP A 140 4.10 18.57 2.50
N PHE A 141 3.06 17.84 2.11
CA PHE A 141 3.17 16.71 1.20
C PHE A 141 3.08 17.11 -0.29
N GLY A 142 3.08 18.40 -0.61
CA GLY A 142 2.98 18.91 -1.97
C GLY A 142 1.59 18.71 -2.60
N VAL A 143 1.53 18.77 -3.93
CA VAL A 143 0.27 18.66 -4.70
C VAL A 143 0.09 17.24 -5.19
N TYR A 144 -0.98 16.58 -4.73
CA TYR A 144 -1.35 15.22 -5.09
C TYR A 144 -0.26 14.20 -4.77
N ALA A 145 0.01 13.97 -3.48
CA ALA A 145 0.88 12.89 -3.01
C ALA A 145 0.43 11.55 -3.62
N HIS A 146 1.35 10.87 -4.30
CA HIS A 146 1.01 9.72 -5.13
C HIS A 146 1.70 8.44 -4.67
N GLN A 147 2.97 8.52 -4.31
CA GLN A 147 3.75 7.36 -3.89
C GLN A 147 4.60 7.69 -2.66
N VAL A 148 4.72 6.73 -1.74
CA VAL A 148 5.55 6.83 -0.55
C VAL A 148 6.55 5.68 -0.49
N ARG A 149 7.80 5.97 -0.09
CA ARG A 149 8.83 4.96 0.13
C ARG A 149 9.69 5.32 1.33
N VAL A 150 10.01 4.35 2.15
CA VAL A 150 11.00 4.48 3.21
C VAL A 150 12.36 4.11 2.63
N ALA A 151 13.36 4.96 2.84
CA ALA A 151 14.72 4.70 2.39
C ALA A 151 15.34 3.52 3.15
N ALA A 152 16.34 2.86 2.56
CA ALA A 152 17.00 1.69 3.14
C ALA A 152 17.60 1.95 4.53
N SER A 153 17.91 3.21 4.86
CA SER A 153 18.39 3.61 6.19
C SER A 153 17.31 3.55 7.27
N ASN A 154 16.04 3.39 6.91
CA ASN A 154 14.86 3.50 7.77
C ASN A 154 14.75 4.86 8.51
N ARG A 155 15.43 5.90 7.99
CA ARG A 155 15.49 7.24 8.60
C ARG A 155 14.94 8.36 7.72
N ARG A 156 14.60 8.05 6.50
CA ARG A 156 14.07 9.00 5.52
C ARG A 156 12.84 8.43 4.86
N LEU A 157 11.86 9.31 4.66
CA LEU A 157 10.67 9.03 3.88
C LEU A 157 10.70 9.90 2.63
N LEU A 158 10.43 9.28 1.49
CA LEU A 158 10.29 9.95 0.21
C LEU A 158 8.82 9.89 -0.20
N VAL A 159 8.26 11.04 -0.57
CA VAL A 159 6.92 11.15 -1.15
C VAL A 159 7.04 11.77 -2.53
N VAL A 160 6.58 11.05 -3.54
CA VAL A 160 6.45 11.58 -4.90
C VAL A 160 5.08 12.22 -5.02
N THR A 161 5.04 13.46 -5.50
CA THR A 161 3.80 14.15 -5.83
C THR A 161 3.62 14.23 -7.34
N ARG A 162 2.37 14.16 -7.78
CA ARG A 162 2.06 14.23 -9.22
C ARG A 162 2.09 15.66 -9.74
N GLY A 163 1.78 16.65 -8.88
CA GLY A 163 1.49 17.99 -9.35
C GLY A 163 0.18 18.09 -10.12
N ASN A 164 -0.01 19.16 -10.86
CA ASN A 164 -1.16 19.38 -11.75
C ASN A 164 -0.78 20.23 -12.97
N ASP A 165 -1.51 20.05 -14.04
CA ASP A 165 -1.46 20.94 -15.20
C ASP A 165 -2.08 22.30 -14.87
N ALA A 166 -1.67 23.34 -15.60
CA ALA A 166 -2.33 24.64 -15.52
C ALA A 166 -3.78 24.52 -15.99
N ALA A 167 -4.73 25.12 -15.24
CA ALA A 167 -6.14 25.12 -15.59
C ALA A 167 -6.84 26.37 -15.05
N GLY A 168 -7.34 27.23 -15.94
CA GLY A 168 -7.91 28.52 -15.56
C GLY A 168 -6.88 29.38 -14.81
N ASP A 169 -7.24 29.86 -13.62
CA ASP A 169 -6.34 30.66 -12.76
C ASP A 169 -5.39 29.80 -11.89
N LYS A 170 -5.48 28.49 -12.00
CA LYS A 170 -4.61 27.57 -11.27
C LYS A 170 -3.30 27.40 -12.06
N PRO A 171 -2.14 27.79 -11.49
CA PRO A 171 -0.85 27.58 -12.15
C PRO A 171 -0.49 26.09 -12.21
N GLU A 172 0.38 25.75 -13.13
CA GLU A 172 1.00 24.43 -13.17
C GLU A 172 1.83 24.17 -11.90
N ASP A 173 1.78 22.93 -11.41
CA ASP A 173 2.69 22.37 -10.42
C ASP A 173 3.34 21.14 -11.05
N PRO A 174 4.64 21.14 -11.33
CA PRO A 174 5.32 20.03 -12.00
C PRO A 174 5.42 18.78 -11.12
N GLY A 175 4.92 18.84 -9.90
CA GLY A 175 5.13 17.83 -8.88
C GLY A 175 6.50 17.94 -8.22
N ALA A 176 6.75 17.08 -7.26
CA ALA A 176 7.98 17.12 -6.46
C ALA A 176 8.34 15.75 -5.88
N LEU A 177 9.60 15.63 -5.49
CA LEU A 177 10.06 14.62 -4.56
C LEU A 177 10.24 15.29 -3.18
N LYS A 178 9.34 15.00 -2.25
CA LYS A 178 9.40 15.48 -0.88
C LYS A 178 10.19 14.50 -0.02
N LEU A 179 11.10 15.02 0.80
CA LEU A 179 11.92 14.23 1.71
C LEU A 179 11.59 14.64 3.15
N PHE A 180 11.34 13.64 3.99
CA PHE A 180 11.05 13.81 5.41
C PHE A 180 12.03 13.01 6.26
N ASP A 181 12.34 13.51 7.44
CA ASP A 181 12.93 12.69 8.48
C ASP A 181 11.88 11.70 8.99
N TYR A 182 12.28 10.46 9.09
CA TYR A 182 11.45 9.37 9.57
C TYR A 182 12.08 8.80 10.85
N ALA A 183 11.71 9.36 11.98
CA ALA A 183 12.25 8.97 13.27
C ALA A 183 11.10 8.64 14.23
N SER A 184 11.20 7.53 14.94
CA SER A 184 10.18 7.11 15.92
C SER A 184 8.77 7.12 15.31
N TRP A 185 8.66 6.72 14.01
CA TRP A 185 7.38 6.64 13.25
C TRP A 185 6.67 7.98 13.04
N ARG A 186 7.32 9.07 13.35
CA ARG A 186 6.84 10.42 13.09
C ARG A 186 7.62 11.05 11.95
N LEU A 187 6.90 11.78 11.12
CA LEU A 187 7.45 12.56 10.03
C LEU A 187 7.84 13.95 10.56
N GLN A 188 9.02 14.41 10.15
CA GLN A 188 9.54 15.74 10.45
C GLN A 188 10.16 16.31 9.18
N PHE A 189 10.16 17.64 9.03
CA PHE A 189 10.91 18.33 7.99
C PHE A 189 12.36 18.50 8.41
#